data_7ad3589e22b7697088132d77b36edb7c
#
_entry.id   7ad3589e22b7697088132d77b36edb7c
#
_cell.length_a   1.000
_cell.length_b   1.000
_cell.length_c   1.000
_cell.angle_alpha   90.00
_cell.angle_beta   90.00
_cell.angle_gamma   90.00
#
_symmetry.space_group_name_H-M   'P 1'
#
loop_
_entity.id
_entity.type
_entity.pdbx_description
1 polymer ?
#
loop_
_entity_poly.entity_id
_entity_poly.type
_entity_poly.pdbx_seq_one_letter_code
_entity_poly.pdbx_strand_id
1 'polypeptide(L)'
;MAQLIDQVAFFEKYNIKEEDFSNTKLTWEELSNIYNDYLKKTPHLEEAAISIFRSLSKMPHVHSVRYRVKDAEHLIEKIIRKKVENPKREITITTYLTEITDLIGIRVLHLFKEEWVTIHQSIIDTWNLKEAVIAYHRAGDDKNIFEENKCIPKEHKSGYRSIHYIIESQPTYLQPIITQYFIDNKSEIWLLFLIAHSKR
;
A
#
# COMPACT_ATOMS: atom_id res chain seq x y z
N MET A 1 -1.25 12.99 24.47
CA MET A 1 -1.64 12.68 23.10
C MET A 1 -0.46 13.01 22.20
N ALA A 2 -0.14 12.15 21.24
CA ALA A 2 0.86 12.48 20.24
C ALA A 2 0.32 13.67 19.42
N GLN A 3 1.14 14.67 19.21
CA GLN A 3 0.80 15.86 18.44
C GLN A 3 1.70 15.88 17.21
N LEU A 4 1.16 16.32 16.06
CA LEU A 4 1.98 16.54 14.87
C LEU A 4 3.07 17.57 15.24
N ILE A 5 4.32 17.30 14.84
CA ILE A 5 5.41 18.26 15.01
C ILE A 5 5.07 19.57 14.31
N ASP A 6 5.73 20.66 14.71
CA ASP A 6 5.48 21.96 14.07
C ASP A 6 5.82 21.93 12.57
N GLN A 7 5.24 22.87 11.83
CA GLN A 7 5.33 22.91 10.37
C GLN A 7 6.79 23.02 9.88
N VAL A 8 7.61 23.82 10.53
CA VAL A 8 9.00 24.07 10.10
C VAL A 8 9.82 22.79 10.23
N ALA A 9 9.75 22.15 11.41
CA ALA A 9 10.45 20.88 11.66
C ALA A 9 9.96 19.75 10.72
N PHE A 10 8.66 19.74 10.39
CA PHE A 10 8.11 18.77 9.45
C PHE A 10 8.65 18.99 8.02
N PHE A 11 8.69 20.23 7.57
CA PHE A 11 9.21 20.56 6.24
C PHE A 11 10.69 20.23 6.09
N GLU A 12 11.49 20.51 7.13
CA GLU A 12 12.90 20.11 7.17
C GLU A 12 13.05 18.57 7.12
N LYS A 13 12.28 17.85 7.95
CA LYS A 13 12.33 16.37 8.04
C LYS A 13 12.00 15.68 6.72
N TYR A 14 11.00 16.19 5.99
CA TYR A 14 10.48 15.59 4.76
C TYR A 14 10.93 16.31 3.48
N ASN A 15 11.83 17.29 3.62
CA ASN A 15 12.36 18.11 2.51
C ASN A 15 11.25 18.72 1.63
N ILE A 16 10.25 19.32 2.30
CA ILE A 16 9.13 19.99 1.65
C ILE A 16 9.46 21.48 1.50
N LYS A 17 9.33 21.99 0.28
CA LYS A 17 9.53 23.41 0.01
C LYS A 17 8.27 24.21 0.37
N GLU A 18 8.43 25.37 1.02
CA GLU A 18 7.30 26.23 1.37
C GLU A 18 6.49 26.70 0.15
N GLU A 19 7.17 26.93 -0.97
CA GLU A 19 6.52 27.31 -2.23
C GLU A 19 5.60 26.18 -2.73
N ASP A 20 6.07 24.94 -2.71
CA ASP A 20 5.29 23.76 -3.13
C ASP A 20 4.08 23.57 -2.21
N PHE A 21 4.27 23.72 -0.89
CA PHE A 21 3.17 23.62 0.06
C PHE A 21 2.12 24.71 -0.14
N SER A 22 2.54 25.97 -0.35
CA SER A 22 1.64 27.11 -0.57
C SER A 22 0.72 26.88 -1.77
N ASN A 23 1.22 26.22 -2.82
CA ASN A 23 0.44 25.87 -4.01
C ASN A 23 -0.64 24.82 -3.76
N THR A 24 -0.55 24.05 -2.68
CA THR A 24 -1.54 23.02 -2.32
C THR A 24 -2.86 23.59 -1.80
N LYS A 25 -2.84 24.83 -1.30
CA LYS A 25 -3.94 25.49 -0.58
C LYS A 25 -4.34 24.77 0.73
N LEU A 26 -3.52 23.87 1.24
CA LEU A 26 -3.72 23.22 2.53
C LEU A 26 -3.25 24.16 3.65
N THR A 27 -3.91 24.10 4.79
CA THR A 27 -3.44 24.72 6.01
C THR A 27 -2.79 23.67 6.92
N TRP A 28 -1.86 24.11 7.77
CA TRP A 28 -1.25 23.22 8.75
C TRP A 28 -2.26 22.71 9.79
N GLU A 29 -3.28 23.53 10.10
CA GLU A 29 -4.39 23.14 10.97
C GLU A 29 -5.20 22.00 10.40
N GLU A 30 -5.56 22.04 9.10
CA GLU A 30 -6.26 20.93 8.42
C GLU A 30 -5.45 19.64 8.48
N LEU A 31 -4.14 19.70 8.23
CA LEU A 31 -3.25 18.53 8.32
C LEU A 31 -3.14 18.01 9.75
N SER A 32 -3.08 18.89 10.75
CA SER A 32 -3.06 18.51 12.16
C SER A 32 -4.38 17.83 12.59
N ASN A 33 -5.50 18.30 12.06
CA ASN A 33 -6.80 17.68 12.30
C ASN A 33 -6.88 16.27 11.67
N ILE A 34 -6.38 16.10 10.44
CA ILE A 34 -6.29 14.78 9.78
C ILE A 34 -5.36 13.85 10.56
N TYR A 35 -4.21 14.33 11.00
CA TYR A 35 -3.24 13.56 11.80
C TYR A 35 -3.89 13.02 13.08
N ASN A 36 -4.55 13.89 13.84
CA ASN A 36 -5.21 13.51 15.09
C ASN A 36 -6.39 12.54 14.88
N ASP A 37 -7.18 12.73 13.83
CA ASP A 37 -8.25 11.82 13.44
C ASP A 37 -7.70 10.44 13.04
N TYR A 38 -6.62 10.44 12.27
CA TYR A 38 -5.95 9.21 11.85
C TYR A 38 -5.40 8.41 13.03
N LEU A 39 -4.75 9.06 14.00
CA LEU A 39 -4.27 8.40 15.22
C LEU A 39 -5.39 7.71 16.00
N LYS A 40 -6.57 8.31 16.06
CA LYS A 40 -7.75 7.69 16.70
C LYS A 40 -8.24 6.47 15.94
N LYS A 41 -8.07 6.44 14.61
CA LYS A 41 -8.50 5.36 13.74
C LYS A 41 -7.45 4.26 13.55
N THR A 42 -6.20 4.52 13.88
CA THR A 42 -5.09 3.55 13.73
C THR A 42 -5.37 2.19 14.36
N PRO A 43 -5.95 2.06 15.58
CA PRO A 43 -6.28 0.74 16.14
C PRO A 43 -7.25 -0.06 15.27
N HIS A 44 -8.25 0.59 14.69
CA HIS A 44 -9.20 -0.07 13.79
C HIS A 44 -8.56 -0.47 12.45
N LEU A 45 -7.63 0.35 11.95
CA LEU A 45 -6.84 -0.01 10.76
C LEU A 45 -5.96 -1.23 11.02
N GLU A 46 -5.38 -1.35 12.21
CA GLU A 46 -4.61 -2.52 12.62
C GLU A 46 -5.48 -3.78 12.73
N GLU A 47 -6.67 -3.68 13.33
CA GLU A 47 -7.62 -4.80 13.38
C GLU A 47 -8.01 -5.28 11.97
N ALA A 48 -8.30 -4.34 11.07
CA ALA A 48 -8.59 -4.66 9.67
C ALA A 48 -7.39 -5.34 8.99
N ALA A 49 -6.18 -4.80 9.17
CA ALA A 49 -4.95 -5.38 8.63
C ALA A 49 -4.71 -6.81 9.14
N ILE A 50 -4.92 -7.05 10.44
CA ILE A 50 -4.79 -8.37 11.06
C ILE A 50 -5.84 -9.34 10.50
N SER A 51 -7.08 -8.90 10.30
CA SER A 51 -8.14 -9.74 9.72
C SER A 51 -7.77 -10.20 8.31
N ILE A 52 -7.30 -9.28 7.47
CA ILE A 52 -6.87 -9.57 6.12
C ILE A 52 -5.61 -10.47 6.14
N PHE A 53 -4.64 -10.17 6.98
CA PHE A 53 -3.45 -11.00 7.19
C PHE A 53 -3.81 -12.46 7.51
N ARG A 54 -4.75 -12.67 8.43
CA ARG A 54 -5.22 -14.01 8.82
C ARG A 54 -5.89 -14.73 7.65
N SER A 55 -6.68 -14.03 6.85
CA SER A 55 -7.36 -14.60 5.68
C SER A 55 -6.34 -15.03 4.63
N LEU A 56 -5.39 -14.16 4.29
CA LEU A 56 -4.33 -14.44 3.32
C LEU A 56 -3.39 -15.56 3.78
N SER A 57 -3.04 -15.61 5.07
CA SER A 57 -2.14 -16.65 5.60
C SER A 57 -2.72 -18.06 5.55
N LYS A 58 -4.03 -18.19 5.32
CA LYS A 58 -4.71 -19.49 5.16
C LYS A 58 -4.88 -19.90 3.70
N MET A 59 -4.56 -19.03 2.75
CA MET A 59 -4.69 -19.33 1.34
C MET A 59 -3.63 -20.34 0.88
N PRO A 60 -3.97 -21.26 -0.04
CA PRO A 60 -2.98 -22.16 -0.61
C PRO A 60 -1.88 -21.38 -1.33
N HIS A 61 -0.66 -21.95 -1.32
CA HIS A 61 0.53 -21.38 -1.94
C HIS A 61 1.06 -20.08 -1.34
N VAL A 62 0.42 -19.52 -0.33
CA VAL A 62 0.95 -18.39 0.42
C VAL A 62 2.04 -18.88 1.37
N HIS A 63 3.29 -18.44 1.14
CA HIS A 63 4.43 -18.79 2.00
C HIS A 63 4.51 -17.89 3.22
N SER A 64 4.39 -16.59 3.03
CA SER A 64 4.35 -15.64 4.14
C SER A 64 3.55 -14.39 3.79
N VAL A 65 2.99 -13.78 4.83
CA VAL A 65 2.29 -12.51 4.72
C VAL A 65 2.92 -11.51 5.67
N ARG A 66 3.02 -10.28 5.25
CA ARG A 66 3.38 -9.13 6.11
C ARG A 66 2.39 -8.02 5.89
N TYR A 67 2.08 -7.31 6.96
CA TYR A 67 1.25 -6.12 6.87
C TYR A 67 1.92 -4.93 7.57
N ARG A 68 1.48 -3.75 7.21
CA ARG A 68 1.81 -2.52 7.91
C ARG A 68 0.63 -1.57 7.84
N VAL A 69 0.40 -0.82 8.90
CA VAL A 69 -0.41 0.39 8.88
C VAL A 69 0.52 1.57 8.64
N LYS A 70 0.10 2.52 7.83
CA LYS A 70 0.90 3.68 7.48
C LYS A 70 1.16 4.53 8.71
N ASP A 71 2.38 4.99 8.88
CA ASP A 71 2.72 5.96 9.91
C ASP A 71 1.99 7.30 9.70
N ALA A 72 1.59 7.95 10.79
CA ALA A 72 0.75 9.14 10.72
C ALA A 72 1.47 10.35 10.09
N GLU A 73 2.77 10.54 10.36
CA GLU A 73 3.52 11.60 9.70
C GLU A 73 3.74 11.33 8.22
N HIS A 74 4.03 10.06 7.84
CA HIS A 74 4.13 9.65 6.44
C HIS A 74 2.78 9.77 5.69
N LEU A 75 1.65 9.70 6.41
CA LEU A 75 0.34 10.02 5.83
C LEU A 75 0.28 11.51 5.46
N ILE A 76 0.68 12.40 6.37
CA ILE A 76 0.67 13.85 6.13
C ILE A 76 1.62 14.22 4.98
N GLU A 77 2.85 13.67 4.98
CA GLU A 77 3.79 13.84 3.85
C GLU A 77 3.14 13.44 2.53
N LYS A 78 2.49 12.28 2.49
CA LYS A 78 1.85 11.79 1.27
C LYS A 78 0.68 12.66 0.83
N ILE A 79 -0.10 13.20 1.75
CA ILE A 79 -1.20 14.14 1.43
C ILE A 79 -0.62 15.39 0.76
N ILE A 80 0.41 15.99 1.35
CA ILE A 80 1.06 17.17 0.78
C ILE A 80 1.58 16.85 -0.63
N ARG A 81 2.33 15.78 -0.80
CA ARG A 81 2.88 15.36 -2.10
C ARG A 81 1.78 15.15 -3.15
N LYS A 82 0.69 14.46 -2.80
CA LYS A 82 -0.45 14.27 -3.74
C LYS A 82 -1.14 15.57 -4.11
N LYS A 83 -1.18 16.54 -3.21
CA LYS A 83 -1.73 17.88 -3.49
C LYS A 83 -0.78 18.72 -4.33
N VAL A 84 0.54 18.57 -4.16
CA VAL A 84 1.54 19.19 -5.05
C VAL A 84 1.44 18.62 -6.46
N GLU A 85 1.33 17.28 -6.60
CA GLU A 85 1.15 16.61 -7.89
C GLU A 85 -0.17 17.01 -8.58
N ASN A 86 -1.24 17.19 -7.82
CA ASN A 86 -2.55 17.60 -8.34
C ASN A 86 -3.30 18.48 -7.33
N PRO A 87 -3.16 19.82 -7.42
CA PRO A 87 -3.80 20.77 -6.50
C PRO A 87 -5.35 20.70 -6.48
N LYS A 88 -5.97 20.18 -7.54
CA LYS A 88 -7.44 20.03 -7.63
C LYS A 88 -7.97 18.85 -6.83
N ARG A 89 -7.09 17.93 -6.38
CA ARG A 89 -7.51 16.76 -5.63
C ARG A 89 -8.09 17.17 -4.28
N GLU A 90 -9.29 16.70 -3.95
CA GLU A 90 -9.95 17.02 -2.68
C GLU A 90 -9.54 15.99 -1.61
N ILE A 91 -8.55 16.32 -0.79
CA ILE A 91 -8.14 15.52 0.36
C ILE A 91 -8.45 16.31 1.62
N THR A 92 -9.49 15.90 2.33
CA THR A 92 -10.03 16.54 3.53
C THR A 92 -10.11 15.52 4.66
N ILE A 93 -10.50 15.96 5.86
CA ILE A 93 -10.74 15.06 7.00
C ILE A 93 -11.82 13.99 6.72
N THR A 94 -12.72 14.25 5.77
CA THR A 94 -13.79 13.31 5.41
C THR A 94 -13.42 12.39 4.25
N THR A 95 -12.41 12.76 3.43
CA THR A 95 -12.06 12.02 2.21
C THR A 95 -10.71 11.33 2.26
N TYR A 96 -9.80 11.69 3.19
CA TYR A 96 -8.43 11.17 3.18
C TYR A 96 -8.34 9.64 3.26
N LEU A 97 -9.26 8.97 3.96
CA LEU A 97 -9.30 7.51 4.07
C LEU A 97 -9.54 6.81 2.73
N THR A 98 -10.30 7.45 1.84
CA THR A 98 -10.62 6.92 0.50
C THR A 98 -9.66 7.41 -0.57
N GLU A 99 -9.06 8.58 -0.37
CA GLU A 99 -8.10 9.19 -1.29
C GLU A 99 -6.69 8.63 -1.18
N ILE A 100 -6.32 8.14 0.02
CA ILE A 100 -5.01 7.54 0.27
C ILE A 100 -5.15 6.01 0.26
N THR A 101 -4.66 5.39 -0.79
CA THR A 101 -4.89 3.96 -1.08
C THR A 101 -3.95 2.99 -0.36
N ASP A 102 -2.96 3.48 0.41
CA ASP A 102 -1.94 2.67 1.08
C ASP A 102 -1.92 2.87 2.61
N LEU A 103 -3.07 3.15 3.21
CA LEU A 103 -3.21 3.24 4.67
C LEU A 103 -2.89 1.90 5.34
N ILE A 104 -3.29 0.81 4.70
CA ILE A 104 -2.85 -0.54 5.02
C ILE A 104 -2.09 -1.07 3.81
N GLY A 105 -0.87 -1.52 4.03
CA GLY A 105 -0.07 -2.22 3.03
C GLY A 105 0.09 -3.67 3.44
N ILE A 106 -0.20 -4.60 2.52
CA ILE A 106 -0.01 -6.03 2.75
C ILE A 106 0.89 -6.60 1.66
N ARG A 107 1.84 -7.42 2.06
CA ARG A 107 2.73 -8.13 1.16
C ARG A 107 2.57 -9.62 1.36
N VAL A 108 2.27 -10.32 0.26
CA VAL A 108 2.20 -11.77 0.19
C VAL A 108 3.42 -12.26 -0.56
N LEU A 109 4.08 -13.27 -0.03
CA LEU A 109 5.19 -13.96 -0.67
C LEU A 109 4.78 -15.38 -1.01
N HIS A 110 5.16 -15.83 -2.18
CA HIS A 110 5.03 -17.22 -2.64
C HIS A 110 6.40 -17.76 -3.11
N LEU A 111 6.56 -19.07 -3.20
CA LEU A 111 7.86 -19.69 -3.50
C LEU A 111 8.05 -19.94 -5.00
N PHE A 112 7.03 -20.43 -5.69
CA PHE A 112 7.13 -20.82 -7.09
C PHE A 112 6.36 -19.84 -7.97
N LYS A 113 6.94 -19.55 -9.14
CA LYS A 113 6.43 -18.50 -10.05
C LYS A 113 4.97 -18.71 -10.44
N GLU A 114 4.56 -19.95 -10.63
CA GLU A 114 3.22 -20.32 -11.12
C GLU A 114 2.13 -20.17 -10.04
N GLU A 115 2.50 -20.16 -8.77
CA GLU A 115 1.56 -20.12 -7.63
C GLU A 115 0.76 -18.83 -7.53
N TRP A 116 1.26 -17.73 -8.11
CA TRP A 116 0.57 -16.46 -8.05
C TRP A 116 -0.83 -16.48 -8.68
N VAL A 117 -1.07 -17.33 -9.69
CA VAL A 117 -2.38 -17.45 -10.36
C VAL A 117 -3.44 -17.94 -9.37
N THR A 118 -3.13 -18.97 -8.57
CA THR A 118 -4.04 -19.49 -7.55
C THR A 118 -4.29 -18.47 -6.44
N ILE A 119 -3.24 -17.76 -6.01
CA ILE A 119 -3.35 -16.67 -5.01
C ILE A 119 -4.20 -15.53 -5.58
N HIS A 120 -3.95 -15.13 -6.83
CA HIS A 120 -4.72 -14.12 -7.54
C HIS A 120 -6.20 -14.45 -7.55
N GLN A 121 -6.56 -15.68 -7.99
CA GLN A 121 -7.95 -16.11 -8.02
C GLN A 121 -8.58 -16.05 -6.62
N SER A 122 -7.88 -16.53 -5.60
CA SER A 122 -8.36 -16.49 -4.22
C SER A 122 -8.61 -15.07 -3.73
N ILE A 123 -7.78 -14.09 -4.13
CA ILE A 123 -7.94 -12.69 -3.77
C ILE A 123 -9.17 -12.09 -4.45
N ILE A 124 -9.33 -12.27 -5.76
CA ILE A 124 -10.46 -11.68 -6.50
C ILE A 124 -11.80 -12.32 -6.15
N ASP A 125 -11.80 -13.58 -5.69
CA ASP A 125 -13.00 -14.26 -5.19
C ASP A 125 -13.39 -13.80 -3.77
N THR A 126 -12.42 -13.29 -3.01
CA THR A 126 -12.62 -12.91 -1.60
C THR A 126 -12.95 -11.43 -1.42
N TRP A 127 -12.36 -10.54 -2.21
CA TRP A 127 -12.50 -9.08 -2.04
C TRP A 127 -12.89 -8.36 -3.33
N ASN A 128 -13.64 -7.29 -3.17
CA ASN A 128 -13.95 -6.38 -4.27
C ASN A 128 -12.71 -5.57 -4.65
N LEU A 129 -12.39 -5.54 -5.94
CA LEU A 129 -11.33 -4.72 -6.48
C LEU A 129 -11.84 -3.29 -6.70
N LYS A 130 -11.10 -2.29 -6.23
CA LYS A 130 -11.39 -0.87 -6.50
C LYS A 130 -10.85 -0.43 -7.87
N GLU A 131 -9.75 -1.03 -8.30
CA GLU A 131 -9.05 -0.70 -9.54
C GLU A 131 -8.62 -1.98 -10.26
N ALA A 132 -8.27 -1.86 -11.54
CA ALA A 132 -7.70 -2.96 -12.30
C ALA A 132 -6.37 -3.44 -11.68
N VAL A 133 -6.17 -4.74 -11.68
CA VAL A 133 -4.95 -5.37 -11.15
C VAL A 133 -3.77 -5.07 -12.06
N ILE A 134 -2.67 -4.55 -11.52
CA ILE A 134 -1.46 -4.25 -12.28
C ILE A 134 -0.41 -5.33 -12.00
N ALA A 135 0.08 -5.97 -13.06
CA ALA A 135 1.18 -6.94 -12.98
C ALA A 135 2.49 -6.29 -13.45
N TYR A 136 3.37 -5.97 -12.51
CA TYR A 136 4.71 -5.51 -12.83
C TYR A 136 5.60 -6.69 -13.22
N HIS A 137 6.28 -6.57 -14.36
CA HIS A 137 7.15 -7.59 -14.93
C HIS A 137 8.47 -6.99 -15.41
N ARG A 138 9.44 -7.86 -15.70
CA ARG A 138 10.71 -7.47 -16.31
C ARG A 138 10.59 -7.45 -17.83
N ALA A 139 11.52 -6.74 -18.48
CA ALA A 139 11.72 -6.88 -19.92
C ALA A 139 11.96 -8.36 -20.29
N GLY A 140 11.24 -8.84 -21.30
CA GLY A 140 11.36 -10.22 -21.78
C GLY A 140 10.51 -11.26 -21.04
N ASP A 141 9.79 -10.91 -19.97
CA ASP A 141 8.80 -11.81 -19.35
C ASP A 141 7.61 -12.02 -20.32
N ASP A 142 7.03 -13.21 -20.29
CA ASP A 142 5.77 -13.49 -20.99
C ASP A 142 4.63 -12.71 -20.35
N LYS A 143 3.97 -11.88 -21.14
CA LYS A 143 2.86 -11.02 -20.70
C LYS A 143 1.50 -11.72 -20.80
N ASN A 144 1.39 -12.75 -21.65
CA ASN A 144 0.12 -13.40 -21.96
C ASN A 144 -0.54 -13.96 -20.70
N ILE A 145 0.25 -14.55 -19.79
CA ILE A 145 -0.25 -15.09 -18.54
C ILE A 145 -0.94 -14.04 -17.66
N PHE A 146 -0.47 -12.77 -17.70
CA PHE A 146 -1.10 -11.69 -16.95
C PHE A 146 -2.40 -11.23 -17.59
N GLU A 147 -2.42 -11.13 -18.93
CA GLU A 147 -3.61 -10.73 -19.69
C GLU A 147 -4.71 -11.79 -19.61
N GLU A 148 -4.37 -13.08 -19.71
CA GLU A 148 -5.28 -14.22 -19.51
C GLU A 148 -5.95 -14.20 -18.13
N ASN A 149 -5.22 -13.72 -17.11
CA ASN A 149 -5.74 -13.55 -15.75
C ASN A 149 -6.30 -12.14 -15.49
N LYS A 150 -6.64 -11.36 -16.53
CA LYS A 150 -7.24 -10.02 -16.44
C LYS A 150 -6.40 -9.00 -15.67
N CYS A 151 -5.08 -9.17 -15.61
CA CYS A 151 -4.13 -8.22 -15.07
C CYS A 151 -3.61 -7.32 -16.18
N ILE A 152 -3.35 -6.06 -15.87
CA ILE A 152 -2.70 -5.12 -16.80
C ILE A 152 -1.19 -5.28 -16.66
N PRO A 153 -0.47 -5.82 -17.65
CA PRO A 153 0.98 -5.94 -17.59
C PRO A 153 1.64 -4.58 -17.69
N LYS A 154 2.61 -4.31 -16.81
CA LYS A 154 3.39 -3.07 -16.81
C LYS A 154 4.87 -3.39 -16.57
N GLU A 155 5.71 -2.99 -17.51
CA GLU A 155 7.15 -3.18 -17.36
C GLU A 155 7.70 -2.26 -16.26
N HIS A 156 8.53 -2.84 -15.37
CA HIS A 156 9.19 -2.07 -14.32
C HIS A 156 10.68 -1.92 -14.63
N LYS A 157 11.14 -0.66 -14.72
CA LYS A 157 12.52 -0.31 -15.14
C LYS A 157 13.62 -0.98 -14.30
N SER A 158 13.40 -1.18 -13.00
CA SER A 158 14.35 -1.86 -12.11
C SER A 158 14.23 -3.39 -12.10
N GLY A 159 13.41 -3.97 -12.98
CA GLY A 159 13.19 -5.42 -13.03
C GLY A 159 12.39 -5.99 -11.85
N TYR A 160 11.66 -5.16 -11.13
CA TYR A 160 10.75 -5.58 -10.06
C TYR A 160 9.57 -6.37 -10.62
N ARG A 161 9.21 -7.46 -9.95
CA ARG A 161 8.07 -8.31 -10.30
C ARG A 161 7.09 -8.34 -9.15
N SER A 162 5.84 -7.97 -9.39
CA SER A 162 4.79 -8.02 -8.38
C SER A 162 3.43 -7.83 -9.00
N ILE A 163 2.40 -8.32 -8.33
CA ILE A 163 1.01 -8.06 -8.70
C ILE A 163 0.39 -7.16 -7.66
N HIS A 164 -0.16 -6.04 -8.12
CA HIS A 164 -0.69 -4.98 -7.28
C HIS A 164 -2.20 -4.97 -7.32
N TYR A 165 -2.80 -5.01 -6.15
CA TYR A 165 -4.24 -4.93 -5.95
C TYR A 165 -4.58 -3.72 -5.11
N ILE A 166 -5.67 -3.06 -5.45
CA ILE A 166 -6.33 -2.11 -4.57
C ILE A 166 -7.70 -2.68 -4.29
N ILE A 167 -7.90 -3.13 -3.07
CA ILE A 167 -9.17 -3.70 -2.64
C ILE A 167 -9.91 -2.75 -1.71
N GLU A 168 -11.22 -2.90 -1.70
CA GLU A 168 -12.10 -2.26 -0.76
C GLU A 168 -12.45 -3.25 0.35
N SER A 169 -12.02 -2.97 1.58
CA SER A 169 -12.45 -3.72 2.75
C SER A 169 -13.40 -2.86 3.57
N GLN A 170 -14.51 -3.45 4.02
CA GLN A 170 -15.44 -2.81 4.95
C GLN A 170 -15.18 -3.39 6.35
N PRO A 171 -14.40 -2.75 7.20
CA PRO A 171 -14.41 -3.06 8.62
C PRO A 171 -15.79 -2.67 9.17
N THR A 172 -16.32 -3.45 10.09
CA THR A 172 -17.68 -3.36 10.63
C THR A 172 -18.06 -1.98 11.20
N TYR A 173 -17.09 -1.07 11.39
CA TYR A 173 -17.28 0.23 12.08
C TYR A 173 -16.60 1.43 11.39
N LEU A 174 -16.03 1.26 10.21
CA LEU A 174 -15.36 2.35 9.47
C LEU A 174 -15.88 2.42 8.03
N GLN A 175 -15.71 3.60 7.41
CA GLN A 175 -15.86 3.74 5.97
C GLN A 175 -14.92 2.76 5.23
N PRO A 176 -15.22 2.37 3.98
CA PRO A 176 -14.39 1.48 3.21
C PRO A 176 -12.92 1.91 3.25
N ILE A 177 -12.04 1.01 3.69
CA ILE A 177 -10.61 1.26 3.74
C ILE A 177 -9.98 0.63 2.49
N ILE A 178 -9.19 1.42 1.79
CA ILE A 178 -8.47 0.95 0.62
C ILE A 178 -7.16 0.34 1.09
N THR A 179 -6.99 -0.93 0.77
CA THR A 179 -5.79 -1.70 1.13
C THR A 179 -5.03 -2.07 -0.12
N GLN A 180 -3.73 -1.80 -0.12
CA GLN A 180 -2.83 -2.16 -1.20
C GLN A 180 -2.15 -3.50 -0.91
N TYR A 181 -2.27 -4.43 -1.86
CA TYR A 181 -1.64 -5.75 -1.80
C TYR A 181 -0.51 -5.85 -2.83
N PHE A 182 0.53 -6.55 -2.45
CA PHE A 182 1.62 -6.91 -3.32
C PHE A 182 1.84 -8.42 -3.24
N ILE A 183 1.74 -9.12 -4.36
CA ILE A 183 2.29 -10.46 -4.50
C ILE A 183 3.69 -10.28 -5.07
N ASP A 184 4.70 -10.59 -4.28
CA ASP A 184 6.10 -10.40 -4.65
C ASP A 184 6.76 -11.77 -4.85
N ASN A 185 7.28 -11.99 -6.06
CA ASN A 185 8.09 -13.18 -6.36
C ASN A 185 9.56 -12.87 -6.09
N LYS A 186 9.98 -13.00 -4.83
CA LYS A 186 11.36 -12.84 -4.41
C LYS A 186 12.12 -14.16 -4.28
N SER A 187 11.72 -15.21 -4.99
CA SER A 187 12.35 -16.53 -4.90
C SER A 187 13.88 -16.51 -5.06
N GLU A 188 14.43 -15.59 -5.85
CA GLU A 188 15.88 -15.46 -6.03
C GLU A 188 16.61 -14.75 -4.88
N ILE A 189 15.95 -13.83 -4.16
CA ILE A 189 16.60 -13.05 -3.07
C ILE A 189 16.60 -13.82 -1.75
N TRP A 190 15.61 -14.66 -1.48
CA TRP A 190 15.53 -15.45 -0.27
C TRP A 190 16.57 -16.57 -0.23
N LEU A 191 16.88 -17.17 -1.37
CA LEU A 191 17.93 -18.20 -1.47
C LEU A 191 19.31 -17.64 -1.11
N LEU A 192 19.62 -16.42 -1.52
CA LEU A 192 20.86 -15.71 -1.16
C LEU A 192 20.94 -15.37 0.34
N PHE A 193 19.83 -15.03 0.98
CA PHE A 193 19.78 -14.68 2.40
C PHE A 193 19.91 -15.91 3.30
N LEU A 194 19.33 -17.04 2.92
CA LEU A 194 19.50 -18.32 3.63
C LEU A 194 20.92 -18.87 3.53
N ILE A 195 21.56 -18.74 2.37
CA ILE A 195 22.95 -19.16 2.16
C ILE A 195 23.93 -18.27 2.95
N ALA A 196 23.66 -16.95 3.05
CA ALA A 196 24.50 -16.03 3.82
C ALA A 196 24.41 -16.27 5.34
N HIS A 197 23.29 -16.78 5.87
CA HIS A 197 23.11 -17.10 7.27
C HIS A 197 23.58 -18.52 7.65
N SER A 198 23.75 -19.40 6.68
CA SER A 198 24.28 -20.77 6.91
C SER A 198 25.80 -20.84 6.97
N LYS A 199 26.51 -19.72 6.76
CA LYS A 199 27.99 -19.66 6.80
C LYS A 199 28.54 -18.90 8.02
N ARG A 200 27.82 -18.89 9.14
CA ARG A 200 28.36 -18.45 10.42
C ARG A 200 28.26 -19.55 11.45
#